data_ea05c9513866561cf036d7817b96ea75
#
_entry.id   ea05c9513866561cf036d7817b96ea75
#
_cell.length_a   1.000
_cell.length_b   1.000
_cell.length_c   1.000
_cell.angle_alpha   90.00
_cell.angle_beta   90.00
_cell.angle_gamma   90.00
#
_symmetry.space_group_name_H-M   'P 1'
#
loop_
_entity.id
_entity.type
_entity.pdbx_description
1 polymer ?
#
loop_
_entity_poly.entity_id
_entity_poly.type
_entity_poly.pdbx_seq_one_letter_code
_entity_poly.pdbx_strand_id
1 'polypeptide(L)'
;MGIFSIANQHIRFAVKLACAIVLALFVGFHFQLETPRWAVLTAAIVAAGPAFAAGGEPYSGAIRYRGMLRIVGTFIGCIAALIIIISMIRAPLLMILVCCIWAGFCTWISSLVKIENSYAWGLSGYTALIIVITIQAEPLLTPQFALERCSEIVMGIVCAIVADLLFSPRSVKQEIDVELDSLLVAQYQLMQLCIKHGDSEEVDKAWGDLVRRTAALEGMRSNLNMESSRWVRANRRLKALN
;
A
#
# COMPACT_ATOMS: atom_id res chain seq x y z
N MET A 1 30.07 10.80 3.54
CA MET A 1 29.04 11.20 2.55
C MET A 1 27.65 10.57 2.80
N GLY A 2 27.52 9.47 3.55
CA GLY A 2 26.24 8.77 3.77
C GLY A 2 25.17 9.50 4.60
N ILE A 3 25.55 10.18 5.69
CA ILE A 3 24.57 10.77 6.65
C ILE A 3 23.77 11.92 6.03
N PHE A 4 24.39 12.78 5.25
CA PHE A 4 23.68 13.88 4.55
C PHE A 4 22.74 13.40 3.45
N SER A 5 23.07 12.31 2.78
CA SER A 5 22.20 11.68 1.76
C SER A 5 20.96 11.07 2.39
N ILE A 6 21.10 10.39 3.51
CA ILE A 6 20.00 9.77 4.27
C ILE A 6 19.06 10.86 4.84
N ALA A 7 19.63 11.93 5.42
CA ALA A 7 18.84 13.05 5.93
C ALA A 7 18.00 13.71 4.82
N ASN A 8 18.55 13.87 3.63
CA ASN A 8 17.85 14.48 2.50
C ASN A 8 16.69 13.62 1.97
N GLN A 9 16.81 12.28 2.00
CA GLN A 9 15.72 11.38 1.64
C GLN A 9 14.55 11.47 2.63
N HIS A 10 14.83 11.49 3.92
CA HIS A 10 13.79 11.61 4.95
C HIS A 10 13.07 12.96 4.91
N ILE A 11 13.80 14.06 4.66
CA ILE A 11 13.21 15.40 4.51
C ILE A 11 12.29 15.42 3.28
N ARG A 12 12.73 14.88 2.15
CA ARG A 12 11.94 14.83 0.92
C ARG A 12 10.66 14.01 1.11
N PHE A 13 10.75 12.87 1.78
CA PHE A 13 9.59 12.05 2.14
C PHE A 13 8.61 12.79 3.05
N ALA A 14 9.11 13.48 4.08
CA ALA A 14 8.29 14.27 4.99
C ALA A 14 7.56 15.41 4.27
N VAL A 15 8.25 16.12 3.38
CA VAL A 15 7.67 17.21 2.56
C VAL A 15 6.60 16.65 1.61
N LYS A 16 6.85 15.53 0.95
CA LYS A 16 5.89 14.84 0.09
C LYS A 16 4.63 14.45 0.85
N LEU A 17 4.78 13.86 2.04
CA LEU A 17 3.67 13.46 2.89
C LEU A 17 2.87 14.68 3.35
N ALA A 18 3.54 15.73 3.81
CA ALA A 18 2.90 16.98 4.21
C ALA A 18 2.14 17.62 3.04
N CYS A 19 2.72 17.64 1.84
CA CYS A 19 2.06 18.14 0.64
C CYS A 19 0.79 17.34 0.29
N ALA A 20 0.83 16.01 0.38
CA ALA A 20 -0.35 15.17 0.16
C ALA A 20 -1.48 15.49 1.14
N ILE A 21 -1.16 15.68 2.42
CA ILE A 21 -2.10 16.04 3.48
C ILE A 21 -2.71 17.43 3.22
N VAL A 22 -1.88 18.44 2.97
CA VAL A 22 -2.32 19.82 2.71
C VAL A 22 -3.20 19.87 1.46
N LEU A 23 -2.82 19.16 0.40
CA LEU A 23 -3.60 19.08 -0.83
C LEU A 23 -4.97 18.42 -0.57
N ALA A 24 -5.01 17.35 0.21
CA ALA A 24 -6.27 16.68 0.55
C ALA A 24 -7.18 17.56 1.42
N LEU A 25 -6.61 18.34 2.37
CA LEU A 25 -7.35 19.33 3.14
C LEU A 25 -7.91 20.44 2.26
N PHE A 26 -7.07 21.03 1.40
CA PHE A 26 -7.48 22.10 0.51
C PHE A 26 -8.63 21.68 -0.40
N VAL A 27 -8.48 20.52 -1.03
CA VAL A 27 -9.50 19.94 -1.92
C VAL A 27 -10.77 19.59 -1.13
N GLY A 28 -10.62 18.98 0.05
CA GLY A 28 -11.74 18.63 0.93
C GLY A 28 -12.59 19.84 1.33
N PHE A 29 -11.95 20.94 1.69
CA PHE A 29 -12.65 22.19 2.04
C PHE A 29 -13.23 22.89 0.80
N HIS A 30 -12.50 22.88 -0.33
CA HIS A 30 -12.96 23.53 -1.56
C HIS A 30 -14.22 22.86 -2.12
N PHE A 31 -14.30 21.54 -2.07
CA PHE A 31 -15.47 20.76 -2.51
C PHE A 31 -16.53 20.57 -1.42
N GLN A 32 -16.34 21.18 -0.26
CA GLN A 32 -17.26 21.09 0.88
C GLN A 32 -17.65 19.65 1.22
N LEU A 33 -16.64 18.75 1.30
CA LEU A 33 -16.87 17.37 1.70
C LEU A 33 -17.43 17.31 3.13
N GLU A 34 -18.41 16.47 3.37
CA GLU A 34 -19.04 16.28 4.69
C GLU A 34 -18.01 15.89 5.76
N THR A 35 -17.10 14.99 5.43
CA THR A 35 -16.09 14.51 6.37
C THR A 35 -14.68 14.49 5.77
N PRO A 36 -14.04 15.67 5.49
CA PRO A 36 -12.75 15.78 4.81
C PRO A 36 -11.61 15.03 5.53
N ARG A 37 -11.78 14.73 6.83
CA ARG A 37 -10.85 13.92 7.63
C ARG A 37 -10.51 12.56 6.98
N TRP A 38 -11.43 11.95 6.26
CA TRP A 38 -11.20 10.66 5.63
C TRP A 38 -10.37 10.76 4.36
N ALA A 39 -10.54 11.83 3.60
CA ALA A 39 -9.68 12.14 2.46
C ALA A 39 -8.24 12.38 2.91
N VAL A 40 -8.05 13.16 3.98
CA VAL A 40 -6.74 13.45 4.59
C VAL A 40 -6.07 12.18 5.11
N LEU A 41 -6.80 11.38 5.89
CA LEU A 41 -6.27 10.13 6.44
C LEU A 41 -5.92 9.14 5.33
N THR A 42 -6.70 9.10 4.26
CA THR A 42 -6.42 8.29 3.08
C THR A 42 -5.18 8.78 2.35
N ALA A 43 -5.04 10.09 2.12
CA ALA A 43 -3.87 10.66 1.49
C ALA A 43 -2.60 10.35 2.29
N ALA A 44 -2.65 10.50 3.62
CA ALA A 44 -1.53 10.18 4.50
C ALA A 44 -1.13 8.70 4.44
N ILE A 45 -2.09 7.78 4.58
CA ILE A 45 -1.81 6.33 4.58
C ILE A 45 -1.29 5.84 3.21
N VAL A 46 -1.85 6.37 2.12
CA VAL A 46 -1.44 5.98 0.76
C VAL A 46 -0.07 6.56 0.43
N ALA A 47 0.17 7.84 0.72
CA ALA A 47 1.46 8.48 0.48
C ALA A 47 2.59 7.93 1.36
N ALA A 48 2.29 7.56 2.62
CA ALA A 48 3.26 6.91 3.49
C ALA A 48 3.66 5.51 3.02
N GLY A 49 2.77 4.79 2.34
CA GLY A 49 3.03 3.45 1.82
C GLY A 49 3.42 2.43 2.91
N PRO A 50 4.00 1.28 2.56
CA PRO A 50 4.56 0.33 3.52
C PRO A 50 5.85 0.84 4.20
N ALA A 51 6.45 1.90 3.69
CA ALA A 51 7.69 2.49 4.19
C ALA A 51 7.57 3.07 5.61
N PHE A 52 6.37 3.37 6.08
CA PHE A 52 6.15 3.86 7.44
C PHE A 52 6.67 2.87 8.51
N ALA A 53 6.68 1.57 8.18
CA ALA A 53 7.22 0.54 9.07
C ALA A 53 8.68 0.16 8.78
N ALA A 54 9.21 0.48 7.59
CA ALA A 54 10.51 -0.01 7.11
C ALA A 54 11.57 1.08 6.89
N GLY A 55 11.23 2.36 7.08
CA GLY A 55 12.20 3.48 7.05
C GLY A 55 12.69 3.89 5.65
N GLY A 56 12.02 3.47 4.58
CA GLY A 56 12.37 3.83 3.20
C GLY A 56 11.28 4.63 2.48
N GLU A 57 11.64 5.39 1.44
CA GLU A 57 10.68 6.09 0.60
C GLU A 57 9.92 5.08 -0.29
N PRO A 58 8.57 5.06 -0.27
CA PRO A 58 7.81 4.11 -1.08
C PRO A 58 7.94 4.45 -2.57
N TYR A 59 8.07 3.39 -3.38
CA TYR A 59 8.07 3.53 -4.84
C TYR A 59 6.73 4.05 -5.35
N SER A 60 6.73 4.80 -6.43
CA SER A 60 5.52 5.35 -7.07
C SER A 60 4.53 4.23 -7.44
N GLY A 61 5.01 3.08 -7.90
CA GLY A 61 4.18 1.90 -8.16
C GLY A 61 3.50 1.34 -6.90
N ALA A 62 4.18 1.32 -5.76
CA ALA A 62 3.64 0.86 -4.48
C ALA A 62 2.50 1.76 -3.99
N ILE A 63 2.63 3.08 -4.17
CA ILE A 63 1.59 4.05 -3.81
C ILE A 63 0.32 3.82 -4.62
N ARG A 64 0.44 3.66 -5.94
CA ARG A 64 -0.69 3.38 -6.83
C ARG A 64 -1.37 2.05 -6.51
N TYR A 65 -0.58 1.00 -6.27
CA TYR A 65 -1.09 -0.32 -5.91
C TYR A 65 -1.86 -0.27 -4.59
N ARG A 66 -1.28 0.37 -3.57
CA ARG A 66 -1.94 0.55 -2.28
C ARG A 66 -3.21 1.38 -2.37
N GLY A 67 -3.23 2.43 -3.21
CA GLY A 67 -4.43 3.19 -3.53
C GLY A 67 -5.52 2.31 -4.13
N MET A 68 -5.17 1.45 -5.08
CA MET A 68 -6.11 0.54 -5.72
C MET A 68 -6.67 -0.51 -4.75
N LEU A 69 -5.84 -1.11 -3.91
CA LEU A 69 -6.26 -2.02 -2.85
C LEU A 69 -7.20 -1.33 -1.85
N ARG A 70 -6.95 -0.04 -1.58
CA ARG A 70 -7.81 0.76 -0.71
C ARG A 70 -9.19 0.98 -1.33
N ILE A 71 -9.29 1.29 -2.62
CA ILE A 71 -10.57 1.40 -3.33
C ILE A 71 -11.34 0.08 -3.24
N VAL A 72 -10.70 -1.02 -3.63
CA VAL A 72 -11.34 -2.34 -3.65
C VAL A 72 -11.80 -2.76 -2.25
N GLY A 73 -10.94 -2.65 -1.25
CA GLY A 73 -11.28 -3.02 0.13
C GLY A 73 -12.42 -2.18 0.71
N THR A 74 -12.41 -0.87 0.46
CA THR A 74 -13.50 0.02 0.89
C THR A 74 -14.82 -0.34 0.20
N PHE A 75 -14.80 -0.58 -1.10
CA PHE A 75 -15.99 -0.93 -1.86
C PHE A 75 -16.61 -2.24 -1.36
N ILE A 76 -15.80 -3.26 -1.13
CA ILE A 76 -16.27 -4.53 -0.53
C ILE A 76 -16.84 -4.30 0.88
N GLY A 77 -16.18 -3.49 1.70
CA GLY A 77 -16.64 -3.13 3.04
C GLY A 77 -17.96 -2.37 3.04
N CYS A 78 -18.15 -1.43 2.11
CA CYS A 78 -19.41 -0.69 1.94
C CYS A 78 -20.56 -1.63 1.54
N ILE A 79 -20.34 -2.53 0.58
CA ILE A 79 -21.35 -3.51 0.16
C ILE A 79 -21.72 -4.43 1.33
N ALA A 80 -20.73 -4.93 2.07
CA ALA A 80 -20.97 -5.77 3.23
C ALA A 80 -21.78 -5.03 4.31
N ALA A 81 -21.44 -3.78 4.61
CA ALA A 81 -22.17 -2.96 5.56
C ALA A 81 -23.63 -2.75 5.13
N LEU A 82 -23.86 -2.43 3.85
CA LEU A 82 -25.22 -2.29 3.31
C LEU A 82 -26.05 -3.56 3.48
N ILE A 83 -25.49 -4.71 3.12
CA ILE A 83 -26.18 -6.00 3.26
C ILE A 83 -26.50 -6.29 4.73
N ILE A 84 -25.57 -6.06 5.65
CA ILE A 84 -25.75 -6.30 7.09
C ILE A 84 -26.85 -5.39 7.64
N ILE A 85 -26.82 -4.10 7.32
CA ILE A 85 -27.80 -3.13 7.84
C ILE A 85 -29.20 -3.44 7.30
N ILE A 86 -29.34 -3.67 5.98
CA ILE A 86 -30.65 -3.98 5.36
C ILE A 86 -31.24 -5.27 5.96
N SER A 87 -30.39 -6.28 6.20
CA SER A 87 -30.85 -7.58 6.73
C SER A 87 -31.21 -7.53 8.20
N MET A 88 -30.54 -6.69 9.01
CA MET A 88 -30.59 -6.73 10.47
C MET A 88 -31.07 -5.43 11.12
N ILE A 89 -31.74 -4.54 10.35
CA ILE A 89 -32.18 -3.22 10.82
C ILE A 89 -33.04 -3.25 12.10
N ARG A 90 -33.78 -4.34 12.32
CA ARG A 90 -34.66 -4.52 13.50
C ARG A 90 -33.97 -5.17 14.70
N ALA A 91 -32.72 -5.61 14.56
CA ALA A 91 -32.01 -6.36 15.61
C ALA A 91 -30.58 -5.81 15.78
N PRO A 92 -30.39 -4.67 16.46
CA PRO A 92 -29.09 -3.97 16.52
C PRO A 92 -27.97 -4.81 17.15
N LEU A 93 -28.26 -5.63 18.15
CA LEU A 93 -27.28 -6.54 18.75
C LEU A 93 -26.80 -7.61 17.76
N LEU A 94 -27.74 -8.18 17.00
CA LEU A 94 -27.41 -9.18 15.97
C LEU A 94 -26.64 -8.54 14.82
N MET A 95 -26.95 -7.30 14.44
CA MET A 95 -26.24 -6.51 13.43
C MET A 95 -24.76 -6.33 13.80
N ILE A 96 -24.46 -5.97 15.05
CA ILE A 96 -23.09 -5.82 15.55
C ILE A 96 -22.38 -7.16 15.54
N LEU A 97 -23.04 -8.24 15.99
CA LEU A 97 -22.45 -9.58 16.00
C LEU A 97 -22.09 -10.05 14.60
N VAL A 98 -22.98 -9.91 13.61
CA VAL A 98 -22.73 -10.27 12.21
C VAL A 98 -21.59 -9.41 11.63
N CYS A 99 -21.53 -8.12 11.97
CA CYS A 99 -20.44 -7.26 11.55
C CYS A 99 -19.07 -7.67 12.14
N CYS A 100 -19.05 -8.09 13.40
CA CYS A 100 -17.84 -8.66 14.03
C CYS A 100 -17.41 -9.98 13.37
N ILE A 101 -18.35 -10.84 13.01
CA ILE A 101 -18.07 -12.08 12.26
C ILE A 101 -17.47 -11.74 10.89
N TRP A 102 -18.02 -10.74 10.18
CA TRP A 102 -17.48 -10.26 8.91
C TRP A 102 -16.06 -9.75 9.06
N ALA A 103 -15.79 -8.93 10.06
CA ALA A 103 -14.44 -8.41 10.33
C ALA A 103 -13.45 -9.54 10.67
N GLY A 104 -13.87 -10.51 11.48
CA GLY A 104 -13.09 -11.72 11.78
C GLY A 104 -12.77 -12.56 10.54
N PHE A 105 -13.76 -12.76 9.68
CA PHE A 105 -13.61 -13.45 8.39
C PHE A 105 -12.61 -12.71 7.46
N CYS A 106 -12.73 -11.39 7.35
CA CYS A 106 -11.79 -10.57 6.58
C CYS A 106 -10.36 -10.68 7.13
N THR A 107 -10.20 -10.67 8.46
CA THR A 107 -8.90 -10.81 9.11
C THR A 107 -8.32 -12.20 8.86
N TRP A 108 -9.15 -13.25 8.92
CA TRP A 108 -8.73 -14.61 8.60
C TRP A 108 -8.25 -14.74 7.15
N ILE A 109 -9.01 -14.23 6.16
CA ILE A 109 -8.58 -14.22 4.75
C ILE A 109 -7.28 -13.40 4.59
N SER A 110 -7.19 -12.25 5.27
CA SER A 110 -5.99 -11.40 5.25
C SER A 110 -4.73 -12.16 5.67
N SER A 111 -4.84 -13.12 6.60
CA SER A 111 -3.72 -13.95 7.03
C SER A 111 -3.32 -15.04 6.02
N LEU A 112 -4.24 -15.47 5.16
CA LEU A 112 -4.00 -16.50 4.14
C LEU A 112 -3.44 -15.93 2.82
N VAL A 113 -3.66 -14.64 2.56
CA VAL A 113 -3.27 -13.98 1.31
C VAL A 113 -1.88 -13.36 1.45
N LYS A 114 -1.15 -13.19 0.34
CA LYS A 114 0.14 -12.49 0.32
C LYS A 114 0.04 -11.12 1.00
N ILE A 115 1.06 -10.76 1.76
CA ILE A 115 1.13 -9.54 2.59
C ILE A 115 0.64 -8.29 1.84
N GLU A 116 0.96 -8.16 0.55
CA GLU A 116 0.55 -7.02 -0.27
C GLU A 116 -0.98 -6.92 -0.44
N ASN A 117 -1.66 -8.06 -0.67
CA ASN A 117 -3.11 -8.11 -0.90
C ASN A 117 -3.92 -8.18 0.42
N SER A 118 -3.27 -8.56 1.51
CA SER A 118 -3.87 -8.67 2.84
C SER A 118 -4.49 -7.35 3.30
N TYR A 119 -3.90 -6.23 2.88
CA TYR A 119 -4.36 -4.88 3.19
C TYR A 119 -5.82 -4.61 2.77
N ALA A 120 -6.24 -5.07 1.58
CA ALA A 120 -7.61 -4.85 1.09
C ALA A 120 -8.67 -5.57 1.95
N TRP A 121 -8.36 -6.78 2.41
CA TRP A 121 -9.26 -7.56 3.25
C TRP A 121 -9.40 -6.96 4.66
N GLY A 122 -8.30 -6.59 5.29
CA GLY A 122 -8.33 -5.88 6.57
C GLY A 122 -9.13 -4.58 6.48
N LEU A 123 -8.93 -3.83 5.38
CA LEU A 123 -9.66 -2.61 5.10
C LEU A 123 -11.17 -2.83 4.95
N SER A 124 -11.59 -3.90 4.27
CA SER A 124 -13.00 -4.26 4.12
C SER A 124 -13.66 -4.53 5.47
N GLY A 125 -12.98 -5.27 6.36
CA GLY A 125 -13.50 -5.55 7.70
C GLY A 125 -13.75 -4.29 8.52
N TYR A 126 -12.75 -3.42 8.65
CA TYR A 126 -12.90 -2.23 9.47
C TYR A 126 -13.81 -1.16 8.82
N THR A 127 -13.90 -1.09 7.48
CA THR A 127 -14.83 -0.18 6.80
C THR A 127 -16.27 -0.55 7.10
N ALA A 128 -16.61 -1.84 7.05
CA ALA A 128 -17.94 -2.31 7.41
C ALA A 128 -18.28 -1.96 8.87
N LEU A 129 -17.35 -2.18 9.80
CA LEU A 129 -17.52 -1.82 11.22
C LEU A 129 -17.78 -0.32 11.41
N ILE A 130 -16.99 0.55 10.76
CA ILE A 130 -17.15 2.00 10.88
C ILE A 130 -18.54 2.42 10.38
N ILE A 131 -18.97 1.92 9.22
CA ILE A 131 -20.28 2.28 8.66
C ILE A 131 -21.41 1.82 9.59
N VAL A 132 -21.38 0.56 10.02
CA VAL A 132 -22.41 0.00 10.91
C VAL A 132 -22.50 0.76 12.23
N ILE A 133 -21.38 1.10 12.85
CA ILE A 133 -21.35 1.84 14.12
C ILE A 133 -21.83 3.28 13.93
N THR A 134 -21.43 3.95 12.86
CA THR A 134 -21.77 5.37 12.64
C THR A 134 -23.26 5.57 12.35
N ILE A 135 -23.91 4.63 11.68
CA ILE A 135 -25.29 4.79 11.15
C ILE A 135 -26.35 4.14 12.05
N GLN A 136 -26.00 3.68 13.24
CA GLN A 136 -26.98 3.07 14.17
C GLN A 136 -28.17 3.97 14.47
N ALA A 137 -27.99 5.30 14.50
CA ALA A 137 -29.05 6.24 14.76
C ALA A 137 -30.00 6.45 13.58
N GLU A 138 -29.48 6.40 12.34
CA GLU A 138 -30.23 6.71 11.12
C GLU A 138 -29.89 5.72 9.98
N PRO A 139 -30.40 4.48 10.04
CA PRO A 139 -30.03 3.41 9.09
C PRO A 139 -30.41 3.70 7.62
N LEU A 140 -31.39 4.56 7.39
CA LEU A 140 -31.83 4.94 6.04
C LEU A 140 -30.80 5.77 5.27
N LEU A 141 -29.87 6.44 5.97
CA LEU A 141 -28.78 7.23 5.36
C LEU A 141 -27.57 6.39 4.97
N THR A 142 -27.60 5.06 5.17
CA THR A 142 -26.49 4.16 4.86
C THR A 142 -25.98 4.27 3.43
N PRO A 143 -26.80 4.29 2.38
CA PRO A 143 -26.32 4.39 1.00
C PRO A 143 -25.59 5.71 0.75
N GLN A 144 -26.10 6.82 1.26
CA GLN A 144 -25.49 8.13 1.13
C GLN A 144 -24.12 8.15 1.83
N PHE A 145 -24.05 7.71 3.07
CA PHE A 145 -22.80 7.63 3.85
C PHE A 145 -21.75 6.72 3.20
N ALA A 146 -22.16 5.60 2.60
CA ALA A 146 -21.28 4.72 1.86
C ALA A 146 -20.69 5.39 0.61
N LEU A 147 -21.52 6.16 -0.13
CA LEU A 147 -21.07 6.92 -1.30
C LEU A 147 -20.11 8.05 -0.91
N GLU A 148 -20.42 8.80 0.13
CA GLU A 148 -19.54 9.84 0.68
C GLU A 148 -18.17 9.26 1.05
N ARG A 149 -18.15 8.13 1.77
CA ARG A 149 -16.92 7.41 2.10
C ARG A 149 -16.09 7.04 0.87
N CYS A 150 -16.74 6.47 -0.15
CA CYS A 150 -16.05 6.10 -1.38
C CYS A 150 -15.46 7.33 -2.09
N SER A 151 -16.21 8.42 -2.20
CA SER A 151 -15.75 9.67 -2.85
C SER A 151 -14.56 10.29 -2.11
N GLU A 152 -14.61 10.39 -0.79
CA GLU A 152 -13.54 10.92 0.04
C GLU A 152 -12.25 10.11 -0.05
N ILE A 153 -12.38 8.78 -0.07
CA ILE A 153 -11.23 7.88 -0.21
C ILE A 153 -10.60 8.02 -1.60
N VAL A 154 -11.41 8.06 -2.65
CA VAL A 154 -10.90 8.29 -4.02
C VAL A 154 -10.19 9.64 -4.11
N MET A 155 -10.78 10.70 -3.54
CA MET A 155 -10.16 12.03 -3.50
C MET A 155 -8.80 12.01 -2.77
N GLY A 156 -8.74 11.37 -1.60
CA GLY A 156 -7.48 11.22 -0.85
C GLY A 156 -6.41 10.46 -1.63
N ILE A 157 -6.78 9.42 -2.38
CA ILE A 157 -5.86 8.67 -3.24
C ILE A 157 -5.36 9.54 -4.39
N VAL A 158 -6.23 10.31 -5.04
CA VAL A 158 -5.84 11.24 -6.11
C VAL A 158 -4.83 12.26 -5.58
N CYS A 159 -5.09 12.86 -4.42
CA CYS A 159 -4.16 13.81 -3.78
C CYS A 159 -2.80 13.17 -3.46
N ALA A 160 -2.79 11.93 -2.98
CA ALA A 160 -1.54 11.19 -2.72
C ALA A 160 -0.75 10.94 -4.01
N ILE A 161 -1.43 10.54 -5.10
CA ILE A 161 -0.80 10.30 -6.41
C ILE A 161 -0.26 11.60 -7.00
N VAL A 162 -1.00 12.71 -6.90
CA VAL A 162 -0.54 14.02 -7.38
C VAL A 162 0.70 14.47 -6.60
N ALA A 163 0.70 14.35 -5.29
CA ALA A 163 1.87 14.65 -4.47
C ALA A 163 3.07 13.75 -4.86
N ASP A 164 2.83 12.47 -5.13
CA ASP A 164 3.87 11.55 -5.60
C ASP A 164 4.46 12.00 -6.93
N LEU A 165 3.64 12.37 -7.90
CA LEU A 165 4.10 12.85 -9.21
C LEU A 165 4.93 14.13 -9.12
N LEU A 166 4.62 15.02 -8.15
CA LEU A 166 5.35 16.27 -7.96
C LEU A 166 6.73 16.06 -7.32
N PHE A 167 6.86 15.12 -6.38
CA PHE A 167 8.06 14.95 -5.56
C PHE A 167 8.89 13.71 -5.89
N SER A 168 8.38 12.76 -6.67
CA SER A 168 9.07 11.51 -7.00
C SER A 168 9.38 11.41 -8.50
N PRO A 169 10.45 12.05 -9.00
CA PRO A 169 10.84 11.97 -10.41
C PRO A 169 11.52 10.64 -10.77
N ARG A 170 11.81 9.77 -9.78
CA ARG A 170 12.49 8.49 -10.03
C ARG A 170 11.51 7.43 -10.50
N SER A 171 11.74 6.95 -11.71
CA SER A 171 11.08 5.77 -12.26
C SER A 171 11.56 4.52 -11.49
N VAL A 172 10.64 3.65 -11.08
CA VAL A 172 10.96 2.31 -10.52
C VAL A 172 11.95 1.56 -11.43
N LYS A 173 11.94 1.85 -12.72
CA LYS A 173 12.88 1.29 -13.69
C LYS A 173 14.34 1.60 -13.35
N GLN A 174 14.66 2.86 -13.07
CA GLN A 174 16.05 3.24 -12.76
C GLN A 174 16.53 2.62 -11.45
N GLU A 175 15.64 2.47 -10.49
CA GLU A 175 15.95 1.86 -9.20
C GLU A 175 16.17 0.35 -9.30
N ILE A 176 15.38 -0.34 -10.15
CA ILE A 176 15.57 -1.76 -10.44
C ILE A 176 16.86 -1.99 -11.24
N ASP A 177 17.15 -1.16 -12.22
CA ASP A 177 18.40 -1.28 -12.98
C ASP A 177 19.60 -1.16 -12.03
N VAL A 178 19.58 -0.20 -11.09
CA VAL A 178 20.64 -0.05 -10.06
C VAL A 178 20.71 -1.25 -9.10
N GLU A 179 19.56 -1.75 -8.64
CA GLU A 179 19.53 -2.91 -7.74
C GLU A 179 19.96 -4.19 -8.45
N LEU A 180 19.60 -4.34 -9.71
CA LEU A 180 20.03 -5.46 -10.56
C LEU A 180 21.55 -5.44 -10.78
N ASP A 181 22.13 -4.28 -11.07
CA ASP A 181 23.58 -4.12 -11.17
C ASP A 181 24.28 -4.46 -9.86
N SER A 182 23.73 -4.00 -8.71
CA SER A 182 24.27 -4.30 -7.39
C SER A 182 24.21 -5.78 -7.05
N LEU A 183 23.15 -6.47 -7.50
CA LEU A 183 22.97 -7.92 -7.33
C LEU A 183 23.96 -8.70 -8.17
N LEU A 184 24.20 -8.29 -9.43
CA LEU A 184 25.18 -8.91 -10.30
C LEU A 184 26.61 -8.77 -9.72
N VAL A 185 26.94 -7.60 -9.16
CA VAL A 185 28.24 -7.37 -8.49
C VAL A 185 28.36 -8.26 -7.27
N ALA A 186 27.35 -8.39 -6.42
CA ALA A 186 27.35 -9.26 -5.25
C ALA A 186 27.50 -10.73 -5.64
N GLN A 187 26.84 -11.17 -6.70
CA GLN A 187 26.96 -12.52 -7.24
C GLN A 187 28.37 -12.82 -7.77
N TYR A 188 28.97 -11.86 -8.47
CA TYR A 188 30.35 -11.98 -8.95
C TYR A 188 31.36 -12.04 -7.80
N GLN A 189 31.18 -11.23 -6.76
CA GLN A 189 32.00 -11.24 -5.55
C GLN A 189 31.94 -12.59 -4.83
N LEU A 190 30.73 -13.13 -4.63
CA LEU A 190 30.53 -14.45 -4.03
C LEU A 190 31.24 -15.55 -4.85
N MET A 191 31.11 -15.51 -6.18
CA MET A 191 31.77 -16.47 -7.06
C MET A 191 33.30 -16.39 -6.94
N GLN A 192 33.86 -15.18 -6.88
CA GLN A 192 35.30 -15.00 -6.66
C GLN A 192 35.79 -15.52 -5.31
N LEU A 193 35.01 -15.28 -4.23
CA LEU A 193 35.35 -15.82 -2.90
C LEU A 193 35.32 -17.34 -2.89
N CYS A 194 34.35 -17.97 -3.53
CA CYS A 194 34.28 -19.43 -3.65
C CYS A 194 35.48 -20.01 -4.43
N ILE A 195 35.88 -19.38 -5.55
CA ILE A 195 37.00 -19.82 -6.36
C ILE A 195 38.34 -19.68 -5.64
N LYS A 196 38.51 -18.62 -4.83
CA LYS A 196 39.72 -18.34 -4.07
C LYS A 196 39.84 -19.15 -2.77
N HIS A 197 38.90 -20.06 -2.48
CA HIS A 197 38.83 -20.79 -1.20
C HIS A 197 38.83 -19.81 -0.01
N GLY A 198 38.02 -18.77 -0.10
CA GLY A 198 37.83 -17.79 0.96
C GLY A 198 37.36 -18.43 2.28
N ASP A 199 37.55 -17.71 3.38
CA ASP A 199 37.11 -18.16 4.72
C ASP A 199 35.60 -18.42 4.72
N SER A 200 35.18 -19.51 5.36
CA SER A 200 33.77 -19.93 5.44
C SER A 200 32.87 -18.81 5.95
N GLU A 201 33.34 -17.98 6.91
CA GLU A 201 32.60 -16.87 7.47
C GLU A 201 32.37 -15.73 6.43
N GLU A 202 33.35 -15.46 5.57
CA GLU A 202 33.23 -14.46 4.51
C GLU A 202 32.24 -14.92 3.41
N VAL A 203 32.29 -16.20 3.07
CA VAL A 203 31.36 -16.81 2.09
C VAL A 203 29.92 -16.76 2.62
N ASP A 204 29.70 -17.09 3.90
CA ASP A 204 28.37 -17.06 4.51
C ASP A 204 27.81 -15.64 4.60
N LYS A 205 28.63 -14.64 4.88
CA LYS A 205 28.22 -13.22 4.87
C LYS A 205 27.85 -12.76 3.46
N ALA A 206 28.64 -13.11 2.45
CA ALA A 206 28.37 -12.75 1.06
C ALA A 206 27.10 -13.44 0.55
N TRP A 207 26.87 -14.71 0.92
CA TRP A 207 25.64 -15.44 0.63
C TRP A 207 24.41 -14.78 1.27
N GLY A 208 24.51 -14.43 2.57
CA GLY A 208 23.43 -13.74 3.28
C GLY A 208 23.06 -12.38 2.66
N ASP A 209 24.07 -11.64 2.17
CA ASP A 209 23.84 -10.37 1.45
C ASP A 209 23.16 -10.59 0.10
N LEU A 210 23.57 -11.60 -0.65
CA LEU A 210 22.95 -11.98 -1.93
C LEU A 210 21.48 -12.37 -1.75
N VAL A 211 21.17 -13.20 -0.76
CA VAL A 211 19.79 -13.62 -0.44
C VAL A 211 18.91 -12.42 -0.08
N ARG A 212 19.44 -11.49 0.72
CA ARG A 212 18.73 -10.27 1.12
C ARG A 212 18.42 -9.36 -0.08
N ARG A 213 19.38 -9.14 -0.98
CA ARG A 213 19.20 -8.36 -2.21
C ARG A 213 18.20 -9.01 -3.17
N THR A 214 18.27 -10.33 -3.30
CA THR A 214 17.30 -11.08 -4.14
C THR A 214 15.87 -10.94 -3.60
N ALA A 215 15.68 -11.03 -2.28
CA ALA A 215 14.38 -10.83 -1.66
C ALA A 215 13.84 -9.38 -1.82
N ALA A 216 14.74 -8.38 -1.73
CA ALA A 216 14.39 -6.98 -1.99
C ALA A 216 13.93 -6.77 -3.44
N LEU A 217 14.64 -7.36 -4.41
CA LEU A 217 14.31 -7.28 -5.84
C LEU A 217 12.99 -7.98 -6.17
N GLU A 218 12.67 -9.07 -5.50
CA GLU A 218 11.36 -9.74 -5.64
C GLU A 218 10.21 -8.89 -5.08
N GLY A 219 10.42 -8.18 -3.97
CA GLY A 219 9.47 -7.21 -3.44
C GLY A 219 9.23 -6.03 -4.39
N MET A 220 10.28 -5.54 -5.07
CA MET A 220 10.16 -4.49 -6.10
C MET A 220 9.41 -4.96 -7.35
N ARG A 221 9.57 -6.23 -7.73
CA ARG A 221 8.96 -6.82 -8.91
C ARG A 221 7.43 -6.80 -8.87
N SER A 222 6.83 -6.94 -7.69
CA SER A 222 5.38 -6.87 -7.54
C SER A 222 4.83 -5.48 -7.87
N ASN A 223 5.60 -4.44 -7.59
CA ASN A 223 5.23 -3.04 -7.83
C ASN A 223 5.39 -2.62 -9.30
N LEU A 224 6.27 -3.29 -10.06
CA LEU A 224 6.49 -3.05 -11.50
C LEU A 224 5.25 -3.29 -12.37
N ASN A 225 4.42 -4.24 -12.00
CA ASN A 225 3.23 -4.59 -12.78
C ASN A 225 2.23 -3.43 -12.92
N MET A 226 2.32 -2.41 -12.06
CA MET A 226 1.41 -1.27 -12.05
C MET A 226 1.96 -0.02 -12.73
N GLU A 227 3.27 0.05 -13.00
CA GLU A 227 3.87 1.26 -13.57
C GLU A 227 3.84 1.30 -15.10
N SER A 228 3.92 0.15 -15.78
CA SER A 228 3.93 0.11 -17.25
C SER A 228 3.43 -1.21 -17.84
N SER A 229 2.51 -1.11 -18.80
CA SER A 229 2.03 -2.27 -19.57
C SER A 229 3.12 -2.97 -20.41
N ARG A 230 4.25 -2.30 -20.70
CA ARG A 230 5.42 -2.90 -21.36
C ARG A 230 6.14 -3.89 -20.43
N TRP A 231 6.21 -3.59 -19.13
CA TRP A 231 6.85 -4.44 -18.13
C TRP A 231 6.03 -5.67 -17.76
N VAL A 232 4.72 -5.62 -17.86
CA VAL A 232 3.85 -6.80 -17.70
C VAL A 232 4.23 -7.91 -18.69
N ARG A 233 4.64 -7.54 -19.91
CA ARG A 233 5.12 -8.50 -20.92
C ARG A 233 6.52 -9.05 -20.60
N ALA A 234 7.44 -8.22 -20.14
CA ALA A 234 8.78 -8.63 -19.72
C ALA A 234 8.74 -9.55 -18.48
N ASN A 235 7.89 -9.21 -17.50
CA ASN A 235 7.71 -10.00 -16.29
C ASN A 235 7.08 -11.39 -16.56
N ARG A 236 6.20 -11.52 -17.56
CA ARG A 236 5.71 -12.83 -18.02
C ARG A 236 6.82 -13.71 -18.59
N ARG A 237 7.79 -13.13 -19.31
CA ARG A 237 8.95 -13.86 -19.85
C ARG A 237 9.92 -14.28 -18.75
N LEU A 238 10.17 -13.42 -17.76
CA LEU A 238 10.99 -13.76 -16.59
C LEU A 238 10.36 -14.85 -15.72
N LYS A 239 9.01 -14.88 -15.61
CA LYS A 239 8.28 -15.91 -14.87
C LYS A 239 8.28 -17.27 -15.58
N ALA A 240 8.51 -17.30 -16.88
CA ALA A 240 8.63 -18.52 -17.68
C ALA A 240 10.05 -19.12 -17.66
N LEU A 241 11.03 -18.40 -17.09
CA LEU A 241 12.43 -18.83 -16.99
C LEU A 241 12.80 -19.34 -15.57
N ASN A 242 11.87 -19.22 -14.60
CA ASN A 242 11.92 -19.84 -13.28
C ASN A 242 10.92 -21.00 -13.18
#